data_3a3d0c4ecb897dd8e7aee42f0c0bf489
#
_entry.id   3a3d0c4ecb897dd8e7aee42f0c0bf489
#
_cell.length_a   1.000
_cell.length_b   1.000
_cell.length_c   1.000
_cell.angle_alpha   90.00
_cell.angle_beta   90.00
_cell.angle_gamma   90.00
#
_symmetry.space_group_name_H-M   'P 1'
#
loop_
_entity.id
_entity.type
_entity.pdbx_description
1 polymer ?
#
loop_
_entity_poly.entity_id
_entity_poly.type
_entity_poly.pdbx_seq_one_letter_code
_entity_poly.pdbx_strand_id
1 'polypeptide(L)'
;MKKNLNQKLINLIEYYNLINANFLLSNTPLKRNINNVTTSFGGTKLQKLKKLKKSIQLIENCELKKNATNLVFGDGNISAKIMIIGEGPGAQEDAESKPFVGRAGKLLDKMLESIHLNRTKVYISNVVNYRPPANRRPTEEEIVRYLPYLKNHIEIMNPKILILLGSTALNAIIGNVTVISKARGKWIQKEIGTVKPWIIASFHPAFLMRQPEQKKLAWIDLKMVRDKIKNLKI
;
A
#
# COMPACT_ATOMS: atom_id res chain seq x y z
N MET A 1 6.74 21.78 -48.75
CA MET A 1 6.34 21.76 -47.34
C MET A 1 6.30 20.33 -46.71
N LYS A 2 5.84 19.28 -47.38
CA LYS A 2 5.76 17.91 -46.81
C LYS A 2 7.11 17.25 -46.48
N LYS A 3 8.19 17.50 -47.26
CA LYS A 3 9.53 16.95 -47.02
C LYS A 3 10.16 17.45 -45.69
N ASN A 4 9.86 18.68 -45.25
CA ASN A 4 10.45 19.29 -44.07
C ASN A 4 9.79 18.78 -42.75
N LEU A 5 8.55 18.29 -42.83
CA LEU A 5 7.83 17.75 -41.69
C LEU A 5 8.35 16.35 -41.29
N ASN A 6 8.65 15.51 -42.31
CA ASN A 6 9.19 14.16 -42.05
C ASN A 6 10.58 14.20 -41.46
N GLN A 7 11.44 15.12 -41.88
CA GLN A 7 12.80 15.25 -41.32
C GLN A 7 12.76 15.71 -39.82
N LYS A 8 11.85 16.64 -39.49
CA LYS A 8 11.66 17.06 -38.10
C LYS A 8 11.14 15.92 -37.22
N LEU A 9 10.28 15.05 -37.73
CA LEU A 9 9.78 13.87 -37.03
C LEU A 9 10.88 12.84 -36.80
N ILE A 10 11.73 12.60 -37.80
CA ILE A 10 12.87 11.69 -37.71
C ILE A 10 13.85 12.18 -36.65
N ASN A 11 14.24 13.46 -36.70
CA ASN A 11 15.13 14.06 -35.71
C ASN A 11 14.56 14.02 -34.30
N LEU A 12 13.23 14.15 -34.14
CA LEU A 12 12.55 14.05 -32.86
C LEU A 12 12.58 12.62 -32.32
N ILE A 13 12.37 11.61 -33.15
CA ILE A 13 12.44 10.18 -32.79
C ILE A 13 13.88 9.81 -32.37
N GLU A 14 14.88 10.27 -33.16
CA GLU A 14 16.30 10.06 -32.83
C GLU A 14 16.66 10.72 -31.48
N TYR A 15 16.18 11.93 -31.22
CA TYR A 15 16.39 12.61 -29.94
C TYR A 15 15.77 11.83 -28.77
N TYR A 16 14.55 11.31 -28.91
CA TYR A 16 13.91 10.50 -27.87
C TYR A 16 14.63 9.17 -27.63
N ASN A 17 15.18 8.55 -28.70
CA ASN A 17 16.02 7.36 -28.55
C ASN A 17 17.33 7.66 -27.83
N LEU A 18 17.98 8.81 -28.11
CA LEU A 18 19.21 9.26 -27.47
C LEU A 18 19.06 9.49 -25.95
N ILE A 19 17.89 9.98 -25.53
CA ILE A 19 17.59 10.23 -24.11
C ILE A 19 16.87 9.06 -23.41
N ASN A 20 16.81 7.87 -24.04
CA ASN A 20 16.08 6.67 -23.58
C ASN A 20 14.62 6.93 -23.22
N ALA A 21 13.97 7.91 -23.84
CA ALA A 21 12.56 8.20 -23.65
C ALA A 21 11.71 7.40 -24.67
N ASN A 22 11.31 6.20 -24.30
CA ASN A 22 10.56 5.27 -25.16
C ASN A 22 9.05 5.59 -25.25
N PHE A 23 8.67 6.88 -25.33
CA PHE A 23 7.25 7.27 -25.45
C PHE A 23 7.08 8.36 -26.48
N LEU A 24 6.11 8.18 -27.37
CA LEU A 24 5.64 9.20 -28.30
C LEU A 24 4.62 10.10 -27.58
N LEU A 25 4.93 11.39 -27.50
CA LEU A 25 3.96 12.37 -27.04
C LEU A 25 2.93 12.61 -28.14
N SER A 26 1.69 12.26 -27.90
CA SER A 26 0.55 12.59 -28.75
C SER A 26 0.08 14.03 -28.46
N ASN A 27 -0.30 14.79 -29.52
CA ASN A 27 -0.90 16.12 -29.38
C ASN A 27 -2.30 16.10 -28.76
N THR A 28 -2.92 14.95 -28.64
CA THR A 28 -4.12 14.74 -27.88
C THR A 28 -3.75 14.12 -26.53
N PRO A 29 -4.20 14.66 -25.41
CA PRO A 29 -4.01 14.00 -24.12
C PRO A 29 -4.58 12.60 -24.25
N LEU A 30 -3.73 11.57 -24.13
CA LEU A 30 -4.23 10.22 -23.91
C LEU A 30 -5.15 10.31 -22.69
N LYS A 31 -6.47 10.21 -22.92
CA LYS A 31 -7.40 9.87 -21.85
C LYS A 31 -6.94 8.52 -21.33
N ARG A 32 -5.95 8.54 -20.45
CA ARG A 32 -5.75 7.39 -19.57
C ARG A 32 -7.09 7.25 -18.88
N ASN A 33 -7.85 6.24 -19.24
CA ASN A 33 -8.86 5.71 -18.37
C ASN A 33 -8.10 5.19 -17.13
N ILE A 34 -7.61 6.12 -16.31
CA ILE A 34 -7.53 5.89 -14.91
C ILE A 34 -9.01 5.74 -14.60
N ASN A 35 -9.48 4.49 -14.57
CA ASN A 35 -10.72 4.18 -13.93
C ASN A 35 -10.54 4.76 -12.52
N ASN A 36 -10.97 6.02 -12.35
CA ASN A 36 -11.11 6.60 -11.05
C ASN A 36 -12.13 5.70 -10.37
N VAL A 37 -11.61 4.71 -9.62
CA VAL A 37 -12.41 3.92 -8.69
C VAL A 37 -12.75 4.85 -7.50
N THR A 38 -13.22 6.05 -7.82
CA THR A 38 -13.93 6.94 -6.92
C THR A 38 -15.38 6.47 -6.86
N THR A 39 -15.55 5.19 -6.52
CA THR A 39 -16.86 4.70 -6.13
C THR A 39 -17.10 5.16 -4.70
N SER A 40 -17.78 6.27 -4.55
CA SER A 40 -18.44 6.62 -3.29
C SER A 40 -19.44 5.50 -2.97
N PHE A 41 -18.96 4.49 -2.25
CA PHE A 41 -19.80 3.38 -1.82
C PHE A 41 -20.79 3.90 -0.76
N GLY A 42 -22.06 4.07 -1.10
CA GLY A 42 -23.13 4.32 -0.13
C GLY A 42 -23.31 3.14 0.83
N GLY A 43 -23.79 3.40 2.05
CA GLY A 43 -24.11 2.39 3.04
C GLY A 43 -23.19 2.37 4.27
N THR A 44 -23.38 1.38 5.15
CA THR A 44 -22.58 1.18 6.35
C THR A 44 -21.12 0.84 6.01
N LYS A 45 -20.19 1.03 6.95
CA LYS A 45 -18.77 0.69 6.77
C LYS A 45 -18.59 -0.76 6.28
N LEU A 46 -19.31 -1.70 6.87
CA LEU A 46 -19.26 -3.11 6.48
C LEU A 46 -19.72 -3.32 5.02
N GLN A 47 -20.80 -2.66 4.61
CA GLN A 47 -21.29 -2.72 3.23
C GLN A 47 -20.30 -2.13 2.25
N LYS A 48 -19.68 -0.99 2.59
CA LYS A 48 -18.61 -0.36 1.79
C LYS A 48 -17.40 -1.29 1.62
N LEU A 49 -16.95 -1.94 2.71
CA LEU A 49 -15.84 -2.91 2.65
C LEU A 49 -16.19 -4.14 1.81
N LYS A 50 -17.42 -4.65 1.89
CA LYS A 50 -17.88 -5.77 1.03
C LYS A 50 -17.87 -5.37 -0.45
N LYS A 51 -18.34 -4.16 -0.79
CA LYS A 51 -18.33 -3.64 -2.17
C LYS A 51 -16.89 -3.46 -2.67
N LEU A 52 -16.00 -2.89 -1.85
CA LEU A 52 -14.58 -2.76 -2.19
C LEU A 52 -13.92 -4.12 -2.41
N LYS A 53 -14.17 -5.10 -1.53
CA LYS A 53 -13.66 -6.47 -1.70
C LYS A 53 -14.11 -7.06 -3.04
N LYS A 54 -15.38 -6.91 -3.39
CA LYS A 54 -15.94 -7.38 -4.67
C LYS A 54 -15.28 -6.68 -5.87
N SER A 55 -15.04 -5.36 -5.80
CA SER A 55 -14.36 -4.64 -6.90
C SER A 55 -12.92 -5.12 -7.10
N ILE A 56 -12.18 -5.45 -6.03
CA ILE A 56 -10.84 -6.05 -6.15
C ILE A 56 -10.92 -7.45 -6.77
N GLN A 57 -11.93 -8.25 -6.42
CA GLN A 57 -12.16 -9.57 -7.03
C GLN A 57 -12.47 -9.49 -8.53
N LEU A 58 -13.06 -8.40 -8.97
CA LEU A 58 -13.44 -8.16 -10.37
C LEU A 58 -12.33 -7.51 -11.20
N ILE A 59 -11.14 -7.23 -10.63
CA ILE A 59 -10.01 -6.71 -11.40
C ILE A 59 -9.68 -7.67 -12.54
N GLU A 60 -9.72 -7.15 -13.75
CA GLU A 60 -9.36 -7.88 -14.97
C GLU A 60 -7.87 -7.71 -15.29
N ASN A 61 -7.32 -8.63 -16.09
CA ASN A 61 -5.93 -8.61 -16.57
C ASN A 61 -4.89 -8.38 -15.45
N CYS A 62 -5.12 -9.01 -14.30
CA CYS A 62 -4.26 -8.91 -13.12
C CYS A 62 -3.43 -10.17 -12.94
N GLU A 63 -2.13 -10.10 -13.22
CA GLU A 63 -1.22 -11.23 -13.10
C GLU A 63 -1.13 -11.74 -11.65
N LEU A 64 -1.14 -10.85 -10.66
CA LEU A 64 -1.16 -11.28 -9.25
C LEU A 64 -2.37 -12.16 -8.93
N LYS A 65 -3.55 -11.80 -9.45
CA LYS A 65 -4.78 -12.57 -9.25
C LYS A 65 -4.72 -13.95 -9.94
N LYS A 66 -4.10 -14.05 -11.11
CA LYS A 66 -3.97 -15.32 -11.84
C LYS A 66 -3.08 -16.32 -11.11
N ASN A 67 -2.06 -15.82 -10.40
CA ASN A 67 -1.04 -16.63 -9.75
C ASN A 67 -1.30 -16.88 -8.25
N ALA A 68 -2.26 -16.20 -7.65
CA ALA A 68 -2.63 -16.38 -6.24
C ALA A 68 -3.81 -17.32 -6.09
N THR A 69 -3.87 -18.00 -4.95
CA THR A 69 -4.96 -18.90 -4.59
C THR A 69 -6.17 -18.10 -4.08
N ASN A 70 -5.92 -17.10 -3.23
CA ASN A 70 -6.97 -16.36 -2.55
C ASN A 70 -6.73 -14.86 -2.54
N LEU A 71 -7.82 -14.11 -2.38
CA LEU A 71 -7.78 -12.69 -2.05
C LEU A 71 -7.52 -12.50 -0.56
N VAL A 72 -6.43 -11.83 -0.22
CA VAL A 72 -6.10 -11.41 1.15
C VAL A 72 -6.52 -9.95 1.34
N PHE A 73 -7.75 -9.72 1.79
CA PHE A 73 -8.33 -8.38 1.83
C PHE A 73 -7.90 -7.57 3.06
N GLY A 74 -8.09 -8.13 4.23
CA GLY A 74 -7.77 -7.51 5.51
C GLY A 74 -8.29 -8.33 6.69
N ASP A 75 -7.78 -8.02 7.89
CA ASP A 75 -8.12 -8.71 9.13
C ASP A 75 -8.12 -7.73 10.31
N GLY A 76 -8.89 -8.05 11.35
CA GLY A 76 -8.98 -7.25 12.56
C GLY A 76 -10.30 -6.52 12.72
N ASN A 77 -10.29 -5.47 13.54
CA ASN A 77 -11.52 -4.76 13.91
C ASN A 77 -11.84 -3.65 12.89
N ILE A 78 -12.97 -3.77 12.20
CA ILE A 78 -13.43 -2.74 11.25
C ILE A 78 -13.74 -1.38 11.88
N SER A 79 -13.93 -1.32 13.20
CA SER A 79 -14.13 -0.08 13.96
C SER A 79 -12.82 0.50 14.53
N ALA A 80 -11.69 -0.18 14.31
CA ALA A 80 -10.39 0.25 14.80
C ALA A 80 -10.03 1.66 14.31
N LYS A 81 -9.37 2.42 15.19
CA LYS A 81 -8.81 3.75 14.87
C LYS A 81 -7.37 3.67 14.38
N ILE A 82 -6.79 2.48 14.37
CA ILE A 82 -5.42 2.21 13.93
C ILE A 82 -5.49 1.24 12.76
N MET A 83 -4.90 1.63 11.64
CA MET A 83 -4.77 0.76 10.47
C MET A 83 -3.29 0.51 10.16
N ILE A 84 -2.97 -0.72 9.80
CA ILE A 84 -1.62 -1.17 9.49
C ILE A 84 -1.61 -1.65 8.04
N ILE A 85 -0.66 -1.16 7.25
CA ILE A 85 -0.49 -1.54 5.85
C ILE A 85 0.89 -2.15 5.64
N GLY A 86 0.91 -3.40 5.17
CA GLY A 86 2.10 -4.10 4.72
C GLY A 86 2.27 -4.04 3.20
N GLU A 87 3.20 -4.84 2.68
CA GLU A 87 3.55 -4.91 1.25
C GLU A 87 2.54 -5.74 0.46
N GLY A 88 2.42 -7.02 0.77
CA GLY A 88 1.59 -7.99 0.07
C GLY A 88 1.55 -9.34 0.80
N PRO A 89 0.67 -10.26 0.38
CA PRO A 89 0.56 -11.58 0.99
C PRO A 89 1.77 -12.47 0.67
N GLY A 90 2.18 -13.27 1.63
CA GLY A 90 3.05 -14.43 1.44
C GLY A 90 2.24 -15.72 1.21
N ALA A 91 2.93 -16.87 1.18
CA ALA A 91 2.29 -18.15 0.89
C ALA A 91 1.25 -18.55 1.95
N GLN A 92 1.52 -18.32 3.22
CA GLN A 92 0.61 -18.67 4.29
C GLN A 92 -0.61 -17.73 4.31
N GLU A 93 -0.39 -16.45 4.08
CA GLU A 93 -1.46 -15.45 3.94
C GLU A 93 -2.39 -15.77 2.76
N ASP A 94 -1.83 -16.20 1.63
CA ASP A 94 -2.58 -16.62 0.45
C ASP A 94 -3.43 -17.87 0.76
N ALA A 95 -2.87 -18.85 1.46
CA ALA A 95 -3.60 -20.07 1.85
C ALA A 95 -4.76 -19.77 2.82
N GLU A 96 -4.53 -18.90 3.81
CA GLU A 96 -5.49 -18.61 4.88
C GLU A 96 -6.42 -17.42 4.57
N SER A 97 -6.22 -16.72 3.45
CA SER A 97 -6.97 -15.49 3.09
C SER A 97 -6.89 -14.36 4.12
N LYS A 98 -5.85 -14.35 4.96
CA LYS A 98 -5.66 -13.38 6.04
C LYS A 98 -4.28 -12.75 5.98
N PRO A 99 -4.13 -11.42 6.20
CA PRO A 99 -2.83 -10.77 6.21
C PRO A 99 -2.05 -11.10 7.48
N PHE A 100 -0.73 -11.21 7.33
CA PHE A 100 0.21 -11.37 8.44
C PHE A 100 -0.08 -12.58 9.34
N VAL A 101 -0.29 -13.76 8.79
CA VAL A 101 -0.45 -15.03 9.55
C VAL A 101 0.84 -15.86 9.59
N GLY A 102 1.76 -15.64 8.65
CA GLY A 102 3.05 -16.30 8.61
C GLY A 102 4.05 -15.83 9.67
N ARG A 103 5.31 -16.22 9.53
CA ARG A 103 6.38 -15.89 10.48
C ARG A 103 6.52 -14.39 10.73
N ALA A 104 6.42 -13.57 9.68
CA ALA A 104 6.46 -12.11 9.79
C ALA A 104 5.23 -11.56 10.56
N GLY A 105 4.07 -12.18 10.35
CA GLY A 105 2.83 -11.84 11.06
C GLY A 105 2.91 -12.15 12.55
N LYS A 106 3.45 -13.32 12.92
CA LYS A 106 3.69 -13.67 14.34
C LYS A 106 4.63 -12.67 15.02
N LEU A 107 5.62 -12.13 14.30
CA LEU A 107 6.45 -11.07 14.84
C LEU A 107 5.66 -9.76 14.97
N LEU A 108 4.81 -9.41 14.00
CA LEU A 108 3.94 -8.24 14.09
C LEU A 108 3.02 -8.33 15.33
N ASP A 109 2.42 -9.48 15.58
CA ASP A 109 1.56 -9.69 16.75
C ASP A 109 2.33 -9.42 18.05
N LYS A 110 3.56 -9.95 18.20
CA LYS A 110 4.43 -9.64 19.35
C LYS A 110 4.81 -8.15 19.44
N MET A 111 5.05 -7.50 18.31
CA MET A 111 5.33 -6.06 18.27
C MET A 111 4.12 -5.26 18.75
N LEU A 112 2.91 -5.63 18.38
CA LEU A 112 1.68 -4.99 18.83
C LEU A 112 1.44 -5.24 20.32
N GLU A 113 1.59 -6.48 20.78
CA GLU A 113 1.47 -6.86 22.20
C GLU A 113 2.39 -6.02 23.10
N SER A 114 3.62 -5.73 22.65
CA SER A 114 4.60 -4.92 23.39
C SER A 114 4.15 -3.49 23.67
N ILE A 115 3.12 -3.00 22.97
CA ILE A 115 2.49 -1.69 23.17
C ILE A 115 1.01 -1.81 23.55
N HIS A 116 0.60 -2.97 24.09
CA HIS A 116 -0.76 -3.29 24.54
C HIS A 116 -1.83 -3.25 23.45
N LEU A 117 -1.44 -3.52 22.21
CA LEU A 117 -2.33 -3.72 21.07
C LEU A 117 -2.41 -5.20 20.70
N ASN A 118 -3.48 -5.56 20.00
CA ASN A 118 -3.68 -6.86 19.36
C ASN A 118 -4.61 -6.70 18.15
N ARG A 119 -4.89 -7.78 17.43
CA ARG A 119 -5.75 -7.75 16.23
C ARG A 119 -7.17 -7.24 16.48
N THR A 120 -7.69 -7.33 17.71
CA THR A 120 -9.02 -6.77 18.03
C THR A 120 -9.03 -5.25 18.17
N LYS A 121 -7.86 -4.62 18.33
CA LYS A 121 -7.69 -3.17 18.47
C LYS A 121 -7.18 -2.47 17.21
N VAL A 122 -6.75 -3.24 16.20
CA VAL A 122 -6.23 -2.72 14.95
C VAL A 122 -6.95 -3.33 13.74
N TYR A 123 -6.75 -2.74 12.57
CA TYR A 123 -7.11 -3.34 11.28
C TYR A 123 -5.88 -3.44 10.40
N ILE A 124 -5.65 -4.59 9.78
CA ILE A 124 -4.43 -4.91 9.04
C ILE A 124 -4.79 -5.23 7.58
N SER A 125 -4.05 -4.65 6.63
CA SER A 125 -4.16 -4.95 5.21
C SER A 125 -2.80 -4.79 4.52
N ASN A 126 -2.76 -4.87 3.20
CA ASN A 126 -1.55 -4.74 2.39
C ASN A 126 -1.77 -3.77 1.23
N VAL A 127 -0.67 -3.33 0.59
CA VAL A 127 -0.69 -2.53 -0.64
C VAL A 127 -1.33 -3.31 -1.78
N VAL A 128 -0.93 -4.58 -1.97
CA VAL A 128 -1.54 -5.50 -2.92
C VAL A 128 -2.26 -6.63 -2.19
N ASN A 129 -3.38 -7.08 -2.75
CA ASN A 129 -4.26 -8.04 -2.07
C ASN A 129 -4.11 -9.49 -2.57
N TYR A 130 -3.34 -9.71 -3.62
CA TYR A 130 -3.00 -11.03 -4.13
C TYR A 130 -1.50 -11.26 -4.03
N ARG A 131 -1.13 -12.50 -3.76
CA ARG A 131 0.26 -12.91 -3.56
C ARG A 131 1.07 -12.78 -4.85
N PRO A 132 2.21 -12.03 -4.85
CA PRO A 132 3.12 -12.04 -5.99
C PRO A 132 3.79 -13.42 -6.17
N PRO A 133 4.05 -13.85 -7.43
CA PRO A 133 4.75 -15.10 -7.71
C PRO A 133 6.07 -15.20 -6.93
N ALA A 134 6.36 -16.39 -6.39
CA ALA A 134 7.57 -16.67 -5.59
C ALA A 134 7.81 -15.69 -4.42
N ASN A 135 6.77 -15.03 -3.91
CA ASN A 135 6.85 -13.98 -2.88
C ASN A 135 7.78 -12.82 -3.25
N ARG A 136 7.94 -12.50 -4.54
CA ARG A 136 8.68 -11.32 -4.97
C ARG A 136 8.00 -10.03 -4.50
N ARG A 137 8.71 -8.93 -4.52
CA ARG A 137 8.06 -7.63 -4.33
C ARG A 137 7.09 -7.33 -5.47
N PRO A 138 5.98 -6.66 -5.19
CA PRO A 138 5.12 -6.11 -6.23
C PRO A 138 5.89 -5.13 -7.13
N THR A 139 5.61 -5.15 -8.43
CA THR A 139 6.15 -4.15 -9.36
C THR A 139 5.48 -2.79 -9.16
N GLU A 140 6.08 -1.73 -9.70
CA GLU A 140 5.47 -0.40 -9.63
C GLU A 140 4.10 -0.37 -10.34
N GLU A 141 3.96 -1.06 -11.46
CA GLU A 141 2.69 -1.18 -12.20
C GLU A 141 1.62 -1.89 -11.38
N GLU A 142 2.00 -2.96 -10.66
CA GLU A 142 1.10 -3.66 -9.75
C GLU A 142 0.67 -2.74 -8.59
N ILE A 143 1.61 -2.01 -7.98
CA ILE A 143 1.31 -1.04 -6.92
C ILE A 143 0.37 0.05 -7.43
N VAL A 144 0.66 0.65 -8.58
CA VAL A 144 -0.18 1.70 -9.20
C VAL A 144 -1.59 1.18 -9.46
N ARG A 145 -1.74 -0.07 -9.92
CA ARG A 145 -3.04 -0.72 -10.15
C ARG A 145 -3.86 -0.85 -8.87
N TYR A 146 -3.22 -1.21 -7.74
CA TYR A 146 -3.91 -1.38 -6.46
C TYR A 146 -4.10 -0.09 -5.66
N LEU A 147 -3.35 0.95 -5.98
CA LEU A 147 -3.36 2.21 -5.23
C LEU A 147 -4.75 2.85 -5.08
N PRO A 148 -5.64 2.89 -6.11
CA PRO A 148 -7.00 3.40 -5.95
C PRO A 148 -7.82 2.61 -4.93
N TYR A 149 -7.70 1.27 -4.94
CA TYR A 149 -8.39 0.39 -3.99
C TYR A 149 -7.85 0.56 -2.57
N LEU A 150 -6.53 0.69 -2.41
CA LEU A 150 -5.90 0.95 -1.12
C LEU A 150 -6.34 2.29 -0.54
N LYS A 151 -6.39 3.36 -1.34
CA LYS A 151 -6.89 4.68 -0.91
C LYS A 151 -8.34 4.61 -0.46
N ASN A 152 -9.22 3.95 -1.23
CA ASN A 152 -10.61 3.72 -0.84
C ASN A 152 -10.72 2.88 0.43
N HIS A 153 -9.86 1.87 0.61
CA HIS A 153 -9.82 1.06 1.82
C HIS A 153 -9.50 1.91 3.05
N ILE A 154 -8.47 2.76 2.97
CA ILE A 154 -8.09 3.68 4.04
C ILE A 154 -9.21 4.69 4.33
N GLU A 155 -9.84 5.22 3.29
CA GLU A 155 -10.95 6.16 3.41
C GLU A 155 -12.17 5.53 4.10
N ILE A 156 -12.56 4.31 3.72
CA ILE A 156 -13.65 3.57 4.36
C ILE A 156 -13.31 3.26 5.83
N MET A 157 -12.08 2.84 6.10
CA MET A 157 -11.63 2.55 7.46
C MET A 157 -11.56 3.79 8.33
N ASN A 158 -11.23 4.95 7.77
CA ASN A 158 -11.09 6.24 8.44
C ASN A 158 -10.27 6.16 9.73
N PRO A 159 -9.01 5.67 9.65
CA PRO A 159 -8.18 5.52 10.82
C PRO A 159 -7.71 6.90 11.34
N LYS A 160 -7.45 7.01 12.64
CA LYS A 160 -6.74 8.16 13.24
C LYS A 160 -5.22 8.00 13.11
N ILE A 161 -4.75 6.75 13.13
CA ILE A 161 -3.33 6.39 12.97
C ILE A 161 -3.21 5.37 11.84
N LEU A 162 -2.30 5.63 10.90
CA LEU A 162 -1.92 4.74 9.81
C LEU A 162 -0.44 4.35 9.96
N ILE A 163 -0.18 3.06 10.15
CA ILE A 163 1.17 2.53 10.29
C ILE A 163 1.56 1.85 8.97
N LEU A 164 2.64 2.32 8.35
CA LEU A 164 3.17 1.79 7.09
C LEU A 164 4.38 0.90 7.38
N LEU A 165 4.29 -0.38 7.07
CA LEU A 165 5.34 -1.36 7.33
C LEU A 165 6.18 -1.60 6.06
N GLY A 166 7.39 -1.03 6.05
CA GLY A 166 8.37 -1.20 4.98
C GLY A 166 8.27 -0.17 3.86
N SER A 167 9.22 -0.25 2.92
CA SER A 167 9.37 0.72 1.84
C SER A 167 8.21 0.69 0.84
N THR A 168 7.66 -0.47 0.52
CA THR A 168 6.55 -0.60 -0.43
C THR A 168 5.30 0.13 0.07
N ALA A 169 4.92 -0.04 1.33
CA ALA A 169 3.78 0.66 1.93
C ALA A 169 4.05 2.17 2.05
N LEU A 170 5.28 2.56 2.42
CA LEU A 170 5.71 3.96 2.47
C LEU A 170 5.57 4.61 1.09
N ASN A 171 6.16 4.01 0.05
CA ASN A 171 6.17 4.58 -1.29
C ASN A 171 4.78 4.63 -1.91
N ALA A 172 3.94 3.63 -1.68
CA ALA A 172 2.56 3.61 -2.17
C ALA A 172 1.72 4.78 -1.63
N ILE A 173 1.91 5.16 -0.36
CA ILE A 173 1.09 6.19 0.30
C ILE A 173 1.74 7.56 0.25
N ILE A 174 3.04 7.65 0.51
CA ILE A 174 3.76 8.94 0.61
C ILE A 174 4.38 9.33 -0.73
N GLY A 175 4.78 8.36 -1.53
CA GLY A 175 5.55 8.53 -2.76
C GLY A 175 7.04 8.21 -2.55
N ASN A 176 7.78 8.13 -3.66
CA ASN A 176 9.21 7.80 -3.68
C ASN A 176 10.09 8.99 -3.23
N VAL A 177 9.75 9.63 -2.10
CA VAL A 177 10.43 10.85 -1.63
C VAL A 177 11.66 10.52 -0.78
N THR A 178 11.69 9.35 -0.12
CA THR A 178 12.77 8.99 0.81
C THR A 178 12.83 7.50 1.10
N VAL A 179 14.00 7.04 1.52
CA VAL A 179 14.20 5.65 1.95
C VAL A 179 13.61 5.41 3.35
N ILE A 180 13.18 4.18 3.61
CA ILE A 180 12.51 3.79 4.86
C ILE A 180 13.36 4.11 6.11
N SER A 181 14.68 3.95 6.04
CA SER A 181 15.60 4.24 7.15
C SER A 181 15.59 5.70 7.59
N LYS A 182 15.32 6.64 6.68
CA LYS A 182 15.22 8.08 6.96
C LYS A 182 13.79 8.54 7.27
N ALA A 183 12.77 7.80 6.74
CA ALA A 183 11.36 8.15 6.91
C ALA A 183 10.76 7.58 8.21
N ARG A 184 11.27 6.41 8.69
CA ARG A 184 10.74 5.76 9.88
C ARG A 184 10.82 6.68 11.12
N GLY A 185 9.93 6.43 12.05
CA GLY A 185 9.92 7.15 13.31
C GLY A 185 9.61 8.65 13.19
N LYS A 186 8.97 9.08 12.11
CA LYS A 186 8.51 10.47 11.94
C LYS A 186 7.02 10.48 11.68
N TRP A 187 6.31 11.34 12.40
CA TRP A 187 4.89 11.58 12.19
C TRP A 187 4.67 12.56 11.05
N ILE A 188 3.81 12.19 10.13
CA ILE A 188 3.32 13.07 9.07
C ILE A 188 1.80 13.00 9.00
N GLN A 189 1.17 14.02 8.43
CA GLN A 189 -0.22 13.98 8.03
C GLN A 189 -0.32 14.17 6.53
N LYS A 190 -1.13 13.34 5.88
CA LYS A 190 -1.41 13.43 4.45
C LYS A 190 -2.88 13.15 4.20
N GLU A 191 -3.48 13.88 3.31
CA GLU A 191 -4.83 13.62 2.84
C GLU A 191 -4.85 12.38 1.94
N ILE A 192 -5.76 11.45 2.23
CA ILE A 192 -6.00 10.22 1.47
C ILE A 192 -7.50 10.14 1.25
N GLY A 193 -7.97 10.52 0.04
CA GLY A 193 -9.38 10.76 -0.19
C GLY A 193 -9.92 11.84 0.77
N THR A 194 -10.96 11.53 1.52
CA THR A 194 -11.60 12.44 2.48
C THR A 194 -11.02 12.37 3.91
N VAL A 195 -10.00 11.54 4.15
CA VAL A 195 -9.43 11.32 5.48
C VAL A 195 -8.00 11.85 5.59
N LYS A 196 -7.58 12.25 6.80
CA LYS A 196 -6.25 12.81 7.10
C LYS A 196 -5.67 12.17 8.36
N PRO A 197 -5.22 10.91 8.30
CA PRO A 197 -4.65 10.20 9.44
C PRO A 197 -3.26 10.75 9.83
N TRP A 198 -2.86 10.51 11.09
CA TRP A 198 -1.46 10.54 11.48
C TRP A 198 -0.77 9.30 10.93
N ILE A 199 0.28 9.48 10.15
CA ILE A 199 1.00 8.42 9.46
C ILE A 199 2.40 8.29 10.06
N ILE A 200 2.80 7.06 10.35
CA ILE A 200 4.16 6.71 10.73
C ILE A 200 4.62 5.50 9.92
N ALA A 201 5.86 5.55 9.43
CA ALA A 201 6.50 4.40 8.81
C ALA A 201 7.41 3.68 9.81
N SER A 202 7.48 2.36 9.70
CA SER A 202 8.43 1.52 10.44
C SER A 202 8.95 0.39 9.56
N PHE A 203 9.95 -0.34 10.03
CA PHE A 203 10.48 -1.50 9.31
C PHE A 203 9.44 -2.62 9.22
N HIS A 204 9.42 -3.30 8.07
CA HIS A 204 8.59 -4.48 7.88
C HIS A 204 9.08 -5.63 8.78
N PRO A 205 8.19 -6.41 9.43
CA PRO A 205 8.59 -7.52 10.29
C PRO A 205 9.50 -8.55 9.60
N ALA A 206 9.27 -8.85 8.32
CA ALA A 206 10.16 -9.74 7.56
C ALA A 206 11.59 -9.19 7.42
N PHE A 207 11.78 -7.87 7.37
CA PHE A 207 13.10 -7.24 7.40
C PHE A 207 13.75 -7.40 8.77
N LEU A 208 12.99 -7.20 9.86
CA LEU A 208 13.48 -7.34 11.23
C LEU A 208 13.85 -8.79 11.60
N MET A 209 13.34 -9.77 10.86
CA MET A 209 13.77 -11.18 11.00
C MET A 209 15.14 -11.43 10.35
N ARG A 210 15.43 -10.73 9.26
CA ARG A 210 16.73 -10.83 8.56
C ARG A 210 17.81 -9.93 9.18
N GLN A 211 17.39 -8.84 9.82
CA GLN A 211 18.26 -7.83 10.44
C GLN A 211 17.79 -7.57 11.88
N PRO A 212 18.04 -8.53 12.82
CA PRO A 212 17.51 -8.45 14.18
C PRO A 212 17.96 -7.23 14.98
N GLU A 213 19.11 -6.67 14.70
CA GLU A 213 19.66 -5.46 15.35
C GLU A 213 18.77 -4.23 15.08
N GLN A 214 18.03 -4.20 13.98
CA GLN A 214 17.10 -3.12 13.62
C GLN A 214 15.82 -3.12 14.48
N LYS A 215 15.58 -4.18 15.27
CA LYS A 215 14.46 -4.22 16.22
C LYS A 215 14.51 -3.08 17.25
N LYS A 216 15.72 -2.63 17.62
CA LYS A 216 15.89 -1.46 18.51
C LYS A 216 15.20 -0.22 17.94
N LEU A 217 15.35 0.01 16.62
CA LEU A 217 14.75 1.16 15.96
C LEU A 217 13.25 0.99 15.81
N ALA A 218 12.78 -0.20 15.43
CA ALA A 218 11.34 -0.49 15.37
C ALA A 218 10.66 -0.33 16.74
N TRP A 219 11.35 -0.66 17.83
CA TRP A 219 10.87 -0.43 19.19
C TRP A 219 10.67 1.06 19.51
N ILE A 220 11.55 1.92 19.02
CA ILE A 220 11.38 3.39 19.16
C ILE A 220 10.11 3.82 18.43
N ASP A 221 9.87 3.32 17.20
CA ASP A 221 8.65 3.64 16.44
C ASP A 221 7.39 3.20 17.18
N LEU A 222 7.40 1.99 17.75
CA LEU A 222 6.27 1.45 18.49
C LEU A 222 5.96 2.28 19.75
N LYS A 223 6.98 2.73 20.48
CA LYS A 223 6.78 3.64 21.61
C LYS A 223 6.12 4.94 21.17
N MET A 224 6.54 5.51 20.03
CA MET A 224 5.91 6.70 19.47
C MET A 224 4.44 6.46 19.11
N VAL A 225 4.11 5.26 18.57
CA VAL A 225 2.72 4.87 18.30
C VAL A 225 1.92 4.81 19.60
N ARG A 226 2.44 4.13 20.64
CA ARG A 226 1.82 4.04 21.96
C ARG A 226 1.53 5.43 22.55
N ASP A 227 2.51 6.33 22.49
CA ASP A 227 2.38 7.66 23.05
C ASP A 227 1.38 8.52 22.24
N LYS A 228 1.34 8.36 20.91
CA LYS A 228 0.33 9.01 20.07
C LYS A 228 -1.08 8.50 20.38
N ILE A 229 -1.27 7.20 20.62
CA ILE A 229 -2.57 6.63 21.03
C ILE A 229 -3.06 7.29 22.32
N LYS A 230 -2.17 7.40 23.33
CA LYS A 230 -2.49 8.07 24.62
C LYS A 230 -2.91 9.54 24.38
N ASN A 231 -2.14 10.27 23.58
CA ASN A 231 -2.41 11.68 23.28
C ASN A 231 -3.72 11.89 22.55
N LEU A 232 -4.10 10.96 21.66
CA LEU A 232 -5.36 11.00 20.90
C LEU A 232 -6.55 10.40 21.68
N LYS A 233 -6.31 9.81 22.85
CA LYS A 233 -7.31 9.13 23.71
C LYS A 233 -8.11 8.07 22.93
N ILE A 234 -7.41 7.20 22.17
CA ILE A 234 -8.01 6.14 21.32
C ILE A 234 -7.47 4.76 21.68
#